data_d6e588524d52d7acd9c93d333f2ad876
#
_entry.id   d6e588524d52d7acd9c93d333f2ad876
#
_cell.length_a   1.000
_cell.length_b   1.000
_cell.length_c   1.000
_cell.angle_alpha   90.00
_cell.angle_beta   90.00
_cell.angle_gamma   90.00
#
_symmetry.space_group_name_H-M   'P 1'
#
loop_
_entity.id
_entity.type
_entity.pdbx_description
1 polymer ?
#
loop_
_entity_poly.entity_id
_entity_poly.type
_entity_poly.pdbx_seq_one_letter_code
_entity_poly.pdbx_strand_id
1 'polypeptide(L)'
;MLFRSPENLHHKGMLLWISQQWKDLLTEEKTLAWRQELLTAQRLDGGWRLVDLGNSQWKRPDDSPEALPTDAYSTAFSVFSLRNSGLPAEHPAIQKGLHWLRKQQRQSGRWFTRSPRRDGYHLISHAATHFALLAFHSCQTGAEIPPPSD
;
A
#
# COMPACT_ATOMS: atom_id res chain seq x y z
N MET A 1 1.60 27.19 -7.17
CA MET A 1 0.80 26.71 -6.02
C MET A 1 1.75 25.89 -5.14
N LEU A 2 2.02 26.39 -3.93
CA LEU A 2 2.93 25.70 -3.00
C LEU A 2 2.13 24.62 -2.27
N PHE A 3 2.18 23.39 -2.76
CA PHE A 3 1.71 22.25 -1.99
C PHE A 3 2.60 22.09 -0.75
N ARG A 4 2.00 22.02 0.44
CA ARG A 4 2.74 21.61 1.63
C ARG A 4 3.38 20.25 1.38
N SER A 5 4.62 20.06 1.83
CA SER A 5 5.24 18.74 1.80
C SER A 5 4.36 17.74 2.54
N PRO A 6 4.19 16.52 2.02
CA PRO A 6 3.37 15.49 2.68
C PRO A 6 3.97 15.16 4.05
N GLU A 7 3.12 15.12 5.07
CA GLU A 7 3.53 15.00 6.47
C GLU A 7 3.89 13.54 6.84
N ASN A 8 3.39 12.56 6.10
CA ASN A 8 3.59 11.16 6.42
C ASN A 8 3.77 10.30 5.15
N LEU A 9 4.21 9.06 5.36
CA LEU A 9 4.54 8.14 4.28
C LEU A 9 3.31 7.70 3.47
N HIS A 10 2.13 7.66 4.09
CA HIS A 10 0.87 7.38 3.39
C HIS A 10 0.57 8.45 2.34
N HIS A 11 0.69 9.74 2.70
CA HIS A 11 0.49 10.84 1.74
C HIS A 11 1.53 10.81 0.61
N LYS A 12 2.79 10.48 0.93
CA LYS A 12 3.84 10.29 -0.08
C LYS A 12 3.49 9.15 -1.04
N GLY A 13 2.99 8.02 -0.51
CA GLY A 13 2.52 6.89 -1.31
C GLY A 13 1.37 7.24 -2.25
N MET A 14 0.40 8.05 -1.80
CA MET A 14 -0.67 8.55 -2.65
C MET A 14 -0.14 9.42 -3.80
N LEU A 15 0.78 10.31 -3.51
CA LEU A 15 1.40 11.17 -4.54
C LEU A 15 2.25 10.36 -5.52
N LEU A 16 2.97 9.34 -5.05
CA LEU A 16 3.69 8.39 -5.90
C LEU A 16 2.75 7.68 -6.88
N TRP A 17 1.60 7.20 -6.38
CA TRP A 17 0.59 6.56 -7.22
C TRP A 17 0.05 7.51 -8.30
N ILE A 18 -0.33 8.74 -7.92
CA ILE A 18 -0.95 9.70 -8.83
C ILE A 18 0.07 10.27 -9.84
N SER A 19 1.35 10.34 -9.49
CA SER A 19 2.41 10.93 -10.31
C SER A 19 2.57 10.27 -11.68
N GLN A 20 2.18 9.01 -11.83
CA GLN A 20 2.20 8.32 -13.13
C GLN A 20 1.14 8.84 -14.10
N GLN A 21 0.03 9.34 -13.58
CA GLN A 21 -1.08 9.86 -14.39
C GLN A 21 -0.98 11.37 -14.59
N TRP A 22 -0.25 12.04 -13.73
CA TRP A 22 -0.12 13.50 -13.72
C TRP A 22 1.35 13.89 -13.88
N LYS A 23 1.75 14.15 -15.11
CA LYS A 23 3.12 14.58 -15.41
C LYS A 23 3.45 15.84 -14.60
N ASP A 24 4.69 15.94 -14.18
CA ASP A 24 5.25 17.08 -13.43
C ASP A 24 4.67 17.29 -12.03
N LEU A 25 3.88 16.35 -11.50
CA LEU A 25 3.41 16.41 -10.11
C LEU A 25 4.56 16.26 -9.13
N LEU A 26 5.51 15.38 -9.42
CA LEU A 26 6.70 15.14 -8.61
C LEU A 26 7.95 15.24 -9.48
N THR A 27 9.03 15.77 -8.88
CA THR A 27 10.36 15.67 -9.48
C THR A 27 10.87 14.23 -9.39
N GLU A 28 11.78 13.85 -10.27
CA GLU A 28 12.40 12.53 -10.23
C GLU A 28 13.10 12.27 -8.89
N GLU A 29 13.81 13.26 -8.36
CA GLU A 29 14.44 13.20 -7.04
C GLU A 29 13.45 12.85 -5.93
N LYS A 30 12.30 13.54 -5.86
CA LYS A 30 11.25 13.25 -4.87
C LYS A 30 10.66 11.86 -5.07
N THR A 31 10.44 11.45 -6.31
CA THR A 31 9.92 10.12 -6.64
C THR A 31 10.85 9.04 -6.13
N LEU A 32 12.15 9.16 -6.39
CA LEU A 32 13.16 8.21 -5.92
C LEU A 32 13.28 8.20 -4.38
N ALA A 33 13.33 9.37 -3.75
CA ALA A 33 13.45 9.49 -2.30
C ALA A 33 12.24 8.86 -1.58
N TRP A 34 11.02 9.19 -1.99
CA TRP A 34 9.81 8.67 -1.33
C TRP A 34 9.58 7.19 -1.62
N ARG A 35 9.95 6.72 -2.81
CA ARG A 35 9.98 5.28 -3.10
C ARG A 35 10.92 4.55 -2.15
N GLN A 36 12.12 5.10 -1.92
CA GLN A 36 13.10 4.51 -1.01
C GLN A 36 12.61 4.50 0.44
N GLU A 37 11.94 5.58 0.90
CA GLU A 37 11.33 5.61 2.23
C GLU A 37 10.28 4.49 2.39
N LEU A 38 9.42 4.31 1.38
CA LEU A 38 8.38 3.29 1.40
C LEU A 38 8.98 1.86 1.38
N LEU A 39 10.05 1.65 0.62
CA LEU A 39 10.80 0.39 0.61
C LEU A 39 11.45 0.09 1.97
N THR A 40 12.02 1.11 2.60
CA THR A 40 12.67 0.98 3.92
C THR A 40 11.67 0.64 5.03
N ALA A 41 10.41 1.04 4.89
CA ALA A 41 9.34 0.73 5.84
C ALA A 41 8.84 -0.72 5.76
N GLN A 42 9.26 -1.50 4.74
CA GLN A 42 8.86 -2.92 4.62
C GLN A 42 9.45 -3.75 5.77
N ARG A 43 8.63 -4.58 6.36
CA ARG A 43 9.01 -5.48 7.45
C ARG A 43 9.60 -6.79 6.93
N LEU A 44 10.27 -7.51 7.83
CA LEU A 44 10.94 -8.78 7.49
C LEU A 44 9.99 -9.85 6.96
N ASP A 45 8.72 -9.82 7.40
CA ASP A 45 7.67 -10.72 6.90
C ASP A 45 7.17 -10.36 5.49
N GLY A 46 7.61 -9.24 4.94
CA GLY A 46 7.25 -8.75 3.62
C GLY A 46 6.07 -7.76 3.58
N GLY A 47 5.43 -7.52 4.72
CA GLY A 47 4.31 -6.59 4.83
C GLY A 47 4.73 -5.18 5.27
N TRP A 48 3.73 -4.29 5.40
CA TRP A 48 3.85 -2.95 5.97
C TRP A 48 2.86 -2.77 7.12
N ARG A 49 3.13 -1.83 8.00
CA ARG A 49 2.28 -1.50 9.14
C ARG A 49 1.64 -0.13 8.96
N LEU A 50 0.38 0.01 9.39
CA LEU A 50 -0.35 1.26 9.32
C LEU A 50 0.35 2.40 10.10
N VAL A 51 0.92 2.10 11.25
CA VAL A 51 1.65 3.07 12.07
C VAL A 51 2.92 3.60 11.41
N ASP A 52 3.58 2.82 10.57
CA ASP A 52 4.78 3.26 9.84
C ASP A 52 4.41 4.16 8.64
N LEU A 53 3.20 4.04 8.12
CA LEU A 53 2.70 4.89 7.03
C LEU A 53 2.07 6.19 7.54
N GLY A 54 1.52 6.17 8.74
CA GLY A 54 0.79 7.29 9.33
C GLY A 54 1.66 8.19 10.22
N ASN A 55 1.01 8.81 11.19
CA ASN A 55 1.66 9.56 12.24
C ASN A 55 1.99 8.66 13.43
N SER A 56 3.26 8.52 13.76
CA SER A 56 3.74 7.68 14.87
C SER A 56 3.22 8.10 16.25
N GLN A 57 2.70 9.30 16.38
CA GLN A 57 2.10 9.80 17.63
C GLN A 57 0.59 9.60 17.71
N TRP A 58 -0.02 9.06 16.67
CA TRP A 58 -1.45 8.83 16.64
C TRP A 58 -1.83 7.71 17.62
N LYS A 59 -2.85 7.97 18.44
CA LYS A 59 -3.39 7.01 19.41
C LYS A 59 -4.84 6.73 19.08
N ARG A 60 -5.26 5.50 19.37
CA ARG A 60 -6.67 5.14 19.22
C ARG A 60 -7.53 5.92 20.20
N PRO A 61 -8.69 6.47 19.75
CA PRO A 61 -9.59 7.22 20.64
C PRO A 61 -10.20 6.40 21.78
N ASP A 62 -10.14 5.06 21.71
CA ASP A 62 -10.61 4.13 22.74
C ASP A 62 -9.52 3.68 23.72
N ASP A 63 -8.33 4.34 23.68
CA ASP A 63 -7.15 4.04 24.48
C ASP A 63 -6.66 2.58 24.41
N SER A 64 -7.25 1.77 23.52
CA SER A 64 -6.78 0.40 23.32
C SER A 64 -5.40 0.41 22.65
N PRO A 65 -4.52 -0.55 23.01
CA PRO A 65 -3.19 -0.62 22.41
C PRO A 65 -3.32 -0.78 20.88
N GLU A 66 -2.54 -0.02 20.14
CA GLU A 66 -2.35 -0.31 18.73
C GLU A 66 -1.72 -1.70 18.61
N ALA A 67 -2.49 -2.66 18.13
CA ALA A 67 -1.89 -3.90 17.68
C ALA A 67 -1.07 -3.57 16.42
N LEU A 68 0.24 -3.83 16.47
CA LEU A 68 1.18 -3.35 15.48
C LEU A 68 1.77 -4.44 14.56
N PRO A 69 1.03 -5.52 14.22
CA PRO A 69 1.50 -6.39 13.16
C PRO A 69 1.41 -5.66 11.82
N THR A 70 2.10 -6.18 10.84
CA THR A 70 1.84 -5.88 9.44
C THR A 70 0.38 -6.12 9.13
N ASP A 71 -0.20 -5.27 8.30
CA ASP A 71 -1.62 -5.30 7.99
C ASP A 71 -1.89 -5.27 6.49
N ALA A 72 -3.07 -5.73 6.11
CA ALA A 72 -3.40 -5.91 4.71
C ALA A 72 -3.59 -4.58 3.97
N TYR A 73 -4.14 -3.55 4.63
CA TYR A 73 -4.31 -2.24 4.01
C TYR A 73 -2.96 -1.64 3.65
N SER A 74 -2.06 -1.55 4.62
CA SER A 74 -0.75 -0.93 4.47
C SER A 74 0.11 -1.68 3.47
N THR A 75 0.06 -3.01 3.49
CA THR A 75 0.80 -3.85 2.54
C THR A 75 0.27 -3.68 1.11
N ALA A 76 -1.03 -3.77 0.92
CA ALA A 76 -1.64 -3.64 -0.40
C ALA A 76 -1.46 -2.23 -0.99
N PHE A 77 -1.67 -1.20 -0.18
CA PHE A 77 -1.46 0.19 -0.55
C PHE A 77 0.00 0.46 -0.95
N SER A 78 0.97 -0.03 -0.16
CA SER A 78 2.40 0.16 -0.43
C SER A 78 2.84 -0.53 -1.72
N VAL A 79 2.44 -1.79 -1.93
CA VAL A 79 2.70 -2.53 -3.17
C VAL A 79 2.13 -1.78 -4.37
N PHE A 80 0.86 -1.35 -4.28
CA PHE A 80 0.20 -0.62 -5.36
C PHE A 80 0.88 0.73 -5.66
N SER A 81 1.21 1.50 -4.62
CA SER A 81 1.89 2.80 -4.76
C SER A 81 3.29 2.65 -5.37
N LEU A 82 4.08 1.68 -4.88
CA LEU A 82 5.41 1.37 -5.43
C LEU A 82 5.31 0.93 -6.89
N ARG A 83 4.38 0.06 -7.23
CA ARG A 83 4.18 -0.42 -8.59
C ARG A 83 3.82 0.73 -9.54
N ASN A 84 2.89 1.59 -9.12
CA ASN A 84 2.47 2.75 -9.90
C ASN A 84 3.49 3.89 -9.90
N SER A 85 4.50 3.87 -9.03
CA SER A 85 5.64 4.79 -9.11
C SER A 85 6.72 4.35 -10.12
N GLY A 86 6.49 3.26 -10.86
CA GLY A 86 7.41 2.73 -11.86
C GLY A 86 8.35 1.64 -11.34
N LEU A 87 8.14 1.11 -10.12
CA LEU A 87 8.93 -0.03 -9.65
C LEU A 87 8.49 -1.30 -10.39
N PRO A 88 9.41 -2.13 -10.94
CA PRO A 88 9.04 -3.35 -11.66
C PRO A 88 8.25 -4.34 -10.79
N ALA A 89 7.33 -5.07 -11.39
CA ALA A 89 6.54 -6.09 -10.67
C ALA A 89 7.43 -7.18 -10.05
N GLU A 90 8.56 -7.49 -10.69
CA GLU A 90 9.55 -8.49 -10.28
C GLU A 90 10.43 -8.03 -9.11
N HIS A 91 10.35 -6.76 -8.74
CA HIS A 91 11.17 -6.24 -7.64
C HIS A 91 10.93 -7.03 -6.36
N PRO A 92 11.99 -7.44 -5.61
CA PRO A 92 11.86 -8.30 -4.45
C PRO A 92 10.87 -7.81 -3.39
N ALA A 93 10.81 -6.50 -3.14
CA ALA A 93 9.87 -5.93 -2.19
C ALA A 93 8.41 -6.08 -2.65
N ILE A 94 8.13 -5.89 -3.94
CA ILE A 94 6.80 -6.13 -4.53
C ILE A 94 6.42 -7.59 -4.35
N GLN A 95 7.29 -8.53 -4.73
CA GLN A 95 7.03 -9.95 -4.65
C GLN A 95 6.81 -10.44 -3.21
N LYS A 96 7.59 -9.94 -2.25
CA LYS A 96 7.38 -10.22 -0.83
C LYS A 96 6.03 -9.71 -0.34
N GLY A 97 5.64 -8.50 -0.70
CA GLY A 97 4.35 -7.93 -0.35
C GLY A 97 3.17 -8.71 -0.94
N LEU A 98 3.24 -9.08 -2.23
CA LEU A 98 2.22 -9.92 -2.87
C LEU A 98 2.12 -11.31 -2.25
N HIS A 99 3.26 -11.91 -1.88
CA HIS A 99 3.28 -13.18 -1.19
C HIS A 99 2.63 -13.08 0.20
N TRP A 100 2.95 -12.03 0.95
CA TRP A 100 2.32 -11.74 2.23
C TRP A 100 0.80 -11.61 2.08
N LEU A 101 0.32 -10.82 1.11
CA LEU A 101 -1.11 -10.66 0.83
C LEU A 101 -1.80 -11.99 0.51
N ARG A 102 -1.20 -12.85 -0.33
CA ARG A 102 -1.77 -14.18 -0.63
C ARG A 102 -1.97 -15.02 0.63
N LYS A 103 -1.00 -15.00 1.55
CA LYS A 103 -1.08 -15.74 2.81
C LYS A 103 -2.15 -15.20 3.77
N GLN A 104 -2.45 -13.90 3.71
CA GLN A 104 -3.41 -13.24 4.61
C GLN A 104 -4.83 -13.17 4.05
N GLN A 105 -5.05 -13.65 2.85
CA GLN A 105 -6.40 -13.70 2.27
C GLN A 105 -7.26 -14.70 3.04
N ARG A 106 -8.45 -14.25 3.46
CA ARG A 106 -9.44 -15.10 4.13
C ARG A 106 -10.18 -15.97 3.12
N GLN A 107 -10.79 -17.05 3.58
CA GLN A 107 -11.62 -17.93 2.73
C GLN A 107 -12.76 -17.18 2.02
N SER A 108 -13.24 -16.08 2.61
CA SER A 108 -14.24 -15.19 1.97
C SER A 108 -13.69 -14.37 0.80
N GLY A 109 -12.40 -14.51 0.46
CA GLY A 109 -11.71 -13.71 -0.56
C GLY A 109 -11.29 -12.31 -0.10
N ARG A 110 -11.64 -11.92 1.12
CA ARG A 110 -11.38 -10.58 1.67
C ARG A 110 -10.07 -10.53 2.46
N TRP A 111 -9.59 -9.30 2.67
CA TRP A 111 -8.49 -8.99 3.59
C TRP A 111 -9.00 -8.20 4.78
N PHE A 112 -8.42 -8.46 5.93
CA PHE A 112 -8.76 -7.76 7.18
C PHE A 112 -7.62 -6.83 7.58
N THR A 113 -7.99 -5.64 8.04
CA THR A 113 -7.12 -4.71 8.76
C THR A 113 -7.89 -4.18 9.97
N ARG A 114 -7.25 -4.18 11.13
CA ARG A 114 -7.86 -3.62 12.34
C ARG A 114 -8.08 -2.13 12.15
N SER A 115 -9.26 -1.64 12.51
CA SER A 115 -9.57 -0.22 12.41
C SER A 115 -8.63 0.63 13.28
N PRO A 116 -8.08 1.73 12.74
CA PRO A 116 -7.29 2.66 13.54
C PRO A 116 -8.13 3.47 14.54
N ARG A 117 -9.45 3.47 14.47
CA ARG A 117 -10.30 4.21 15.41
C ARG A 117 -10.76 3.35 16.57
N ARG A 118 -11.48 2.28 16.29
CA ARG A 118 -11.97 1.31 17.28
C ARG A 118 -12.36 0.01 16.60
N ASP A 119 -12.41 -1.04 17.37
CA ASP A 119 -12.86 -2.35 16.89
C ASP A 119 -14.34 -2.28 16.45
N GLY A 120 -14.72 -3.14 15.49
CA GLY A 120 -16.05 -3.15 14.89
C GLY A 120 -16.24 -2.21 13.67
N TYR A 121 -15.30 -1.31 13.39
CA TYR A 121 -15.33 -0.53 12.16
C TYR A 121 -14.57 -1.24 11.04
N HIS A 122 -15.26 -1.49 9.93
CA HIS A 122 -14.74 -2.32 8.84
C HIS A 122 -14.29 -1.55 7.58
N LEU A 123 -14.41 -0.22 7.57
CA LEU A 123 -14.07 0.59 6.40
C LEU A 123 -12.65 0.31 5.87
N ILE A 124 -11.66 0.23 6.77
CA ILE A 124 -10.29 -0.02 6.37
C ILE A 124 -10.08 -1.44 5.82
N SER A 125 -10.87 -2.43 6.25
CA SER A 125 -10.84 -3.78 5.69
C SER A 125 -11.43 -3.82 4.27
N HIS A 126 -12.45 -3.00 3.97
CA HIS A 126 -12.95 -2.83 2.62
C HIS A 126 -11.88 -2.17 1.73
N ALA A 127 -11.23 -1.11 2.22
CA ALA A 127 -10.13 -0.48 1.52
C ALA A 127 -8.94 -1.45 1.32
N ALA A 128 -8.61 -2.28 2.32
CA ALA A 128 -7.58 -3.30 2.21
C ALA A 128 -7.88 -4.29 1.07
N THR A 129 -9.12 -4.76 0.98
CA THR A 129 -9.55 -5.68 -0.08
C THR A 129 -9.45 -5.01 -1.45
N HIS A 130 -9.90 -3.75 -1.55
CA HIS A 130 -9.82 -2.98 -2.79
C HIS A 130 -8.36 -2.80 -3.25
N PHE A 131 -7.47 -2.31 -2.37
CA PHE A 131 -6.06 -2.11 -2.71
C PHE A 131 -5.34 -3.43 -2.98
N ALA A 132 -5.70 -4.53 -2.34
CA ALA A 132 -5.12 -5.83 -2.64
C ALA A 132 -5.43 -6.27 -4.08
N LEU A 133 -6.67 -6.10 -4.53
CA LEU A 133 -7.05 -6.37 -5.92
C LEU A 133 -6.30 -5.47 -6.90
N LEU A 134 -6.19 -4.17 -6.59
CA LEU A 134 -5.42 -3.23 -7.42
C LEU A 134 -3.93 -3.58 -7.47
N ALA A 135 -3.33 -3.98 -6.34
CA ALA A 135 -1.93 -4.40 -6.25
C ALA A 135 -1.67 -5.63 -7.12
N PHE A 136 -2.51 -6.65 -7.01
CA PHE A 136 -2.39 -7.84 -7.86
C PHE A 136 -2.58 -7.52 -9.33
N HIS A 137 -3.61 -6.75 -9.68
CA HIS A 137 -3.87 -6.35 -11.06
C HIS A 137 -2.70 -5.58 -11.66
N SER A 138 -2.18 -4.56 -10.96
CA SER A 138 -1.07 -3.73 -11.46
C SER A 138 0.25 -4.52 -11.65
N CYS A 139 0.38 -5.68 -11.02
CA CYS A 139 1.53 -6.57 -11.16
C CYS A 139 1.31 -7.68 -12.21
N GLN A 140 0.09 -7.85 -12.71
CA GLN A 140 -0.24 -8.81 -13.78
C GLN A 140 -0.19 -8.19 -15.18
N THR A 141 -0.17 -6.88 -15.31
CA THR A 141 -0.14 -6.15 -16.58
C THR A 141 1.19 -6.27 -17.32
N GLY A 142 1.56 -7.50 -17.64
CA GLY A 142 2.63 -7.94 -18.53
C GLY A 142 2.27 -9.27 -19.19
N ALA A 143 1.21 -9.93 -18.73
CA ALA A 143 0.60 -11.04 -19.43
C ALA A 143 -0.45 -10.48 -20.39
N GLU A 144 -0.24 -10.60 -21.70
CA GLU A 144 -1.27 -10.38 -22.71
C GLU A 144 -2.53 -11.14 -22.28
N ILE A 145 -3.63 -10.40 -22.13
CA ILE A 145 -4.94 -11.03 -22.00
C ILE A 145 -5.17 -11.69 -23.35
N PRO A 146 -5.26 -13.02 -23.46
CA PRO A 146 -5.58 -13.66 -24.72
C PRO A 146 -6.93 -13.09 -25.21
N PRO A 147 -7.09 -12.81 -26.50
CA PRO A 147 -8.37 -12.34 -27.03
C PRO A 147 -9.45 -13.38 -26.69
N PRO A 148 -10.70 -12.95 -26.45
CA PRO A 148 -11.80 -13.85 -26.22
C PRO A 148 -11.88 -14.84 -27.37
N SER A 149 -11.88 -16.12 -27.05
CA SER A 149 -12.16 -17.18 -28.05
C SER A 149 -13.60 -17.04 -28.52
N ASP A 150 -13.78 -16.80 -29.83
CA ASP A 150 -15.08 -16.82 -30.52
C ASP A 150 -15.82 -18.12 -30.33
#